data_3d5ff69a14ac63846429e92730f37dcf
#
_entry.id   3d5ff69a14ac63846429e92730f37dcf
#
_cell.length_a   1.000
_cell.length_b   1.000
_cell.length_c   1.000
_cell.angle_alpha   90.00
_cell.angle_beta   90.00
_cell.angle_gamma   90.00
#
_symmetry.space_group_name_H-M   'P 1'
#
loop_
_entity.id
_entity.type
_entity.pdbx_description
1 polymer ?
#
loop_
_entity_poly.entity_id
_entity_poly.type
_entity_poly.pdbx_seq_one_letter_code
_entity_poly.pdbx_strand_id
1 'polypeptide(L)'
;GTMKSVLKRGHYKEFVATLKQSALVGVLAIIYLFVIQEGQSFSRLILFTTVIIYLFLSYGVREIWKNSLHRKMENGGNKKLLIVTSKAEAEKVVSNMQENNYARYSFAGVVVIDEDCIDQEICGVPVVATKSSASMYVCQEWIDEVLMVVPEHLPYPKDLIEQLTETGVTVHLNLAKII
;
A
#
# COMPACT_ATOMS: atom_id res chain seq x y z
N GLY A 1 11.80 -2.18 -7.94
CA GLY A 1 10.75 -1.31 -8.51
C GLY A 1 9.66 -1.99 -9.34
N THR A 2 9.74 -3.31 -9.61
CA THR A 2 8.84 -3.98 -10.56
C THR A 2 7.50 -4.45 -9.98
N MET A 3 7.39 -4.68 -8.69
CA MET A 3 6.12 -5.16 -8.10
C MET A 3 5.02 -4.10 -7.96
N LYS A 4 5.36 -2.83 -7.73
CA LYS A 4 4.36 -1.75 -7.64
C LYS A 4 3.60 -1.48 -8.95
N SER A 5 4.16 -1.84 -10.09
CA SER A 5 3.49 -1.62 -11.38
C SER A 5 2.47 -2.71 -11.75
N VAL A 6 2.53 -3.88 -11.14
CA VAL A 6 1.60 -5.00 -11.41
C VAL A 6 0.24 -4.75 -10.77
N LEU A 7 0.20 -4.20 -9.56
CA LEU A 7 -1.04 -3.90 -8.83
C LEU A 7 -1.88 -2.76 -9.44
N LYS A 8 -1.25 -1.87 -10.23
CA LYS A 8 -1.94 -0.76 -10.91
C LYS A 8 -2.42 -1.09 -12.33
N ARG A 9 -2.12 -2.28 -12.86
CA ARG A 9 -2.55 -2.68 -14.21
C ARG A 9 -4.02 -3.09 -14.20
N GLY A 10 -4.83 -2.39 -15.01
CA GLY A 10 -6.23 -2.77 -15.22
C GLY A 10 -6.36 -4.18 -15.83
N HIS A 11 -7.53 -4.83 -15.64
CA HIS A 11 -7.83 -6.20 -16.10
C HIS A 11 -7.48 -6.45 -17.58
N TYR A 12 -7.68 -5.45 -18.44
CA TYR A 12 -7.33 -5.55 -19.87
C TYR A 12 -5.83 -5.76 -20.13
N LYS A 13 -4.96 -5.02 -19.40
CA LYS A 13 -3.49 -5.16 -19.56
C LYS A 13 -2.98 -6.49 -19.04
N GLU A 14 -3.61 -7.01 -18.00
CA GLU A 14 -3.32 -8.34 -17.44
C GLU A 14 -3.73 -9.44 -18.42
N PHE A 15 -4.92 -9.33 -19.01
CA PHE A 15 -5.39 -10.28 -20.02
C PHE A 15 -4.45 -10.33 -21.23
N VAL A 16 -4.06 -9.18 -21.78
CA VAL A 16 -3.12 -9.11 -22.89
C VAL A 16 -1.74 -9.69 -22.54
N ALA A 17 -1.26 -9.47 -21.31
CA ALA A 17 0.01 -10.04 -20.84
C ALA A 17 -0.07 -11.56 -20.75
N THR A 18 -1.19 -12.09 -20.21
CA THR A 18 -1.43 -13.54 -20.12
C THR A 18 -1.55 -14.18 -21.50
N LEU A 19 -2.24 -13.51 -22.43
CA LEU A 19 -2.37 -13.98 -23.81
C LEU A 19 -1.01 -14.07 -24.51
N LYS A 20 -0.16 -13.04 -24.37
CA LYS A 20 1.21 -13.07 -24.91
C LYS A 20 2.05 -14.18 -24.32
N GLN A 21 1.96 -14.40 -23.02
CA GLN A 21 2.68 -15.48 -22.34
C GLN A 21 2.19 -16.86 -22.80
N SER A 22 0.88 -17.05 -22.90
CA SER A 22 0.30 -18.32 -23.39
C SER A 22 0.68 -18.61 -24.83
N ALA A 23 0.70 -17.59 -25.69
CA ALA A 23 1.16 -17.73 -27.07
C ALA A 23 2.64 -18.15 -27.15
N LEU A 24 3.50 -17.53 -26.33
CA LEU A 24 4.92 -17.88 -26.27
C LEU A 24 5.13 -19.32 -25.79
N VAL A 25 4.42 -19.76 -24.75
CA VAL A 25 4.46 -21.15 -24.27
C VAL A 25 3.97 -22.12 -25.34
N GLY A 26 2.89 -21.78 -26.06
CA GLY A 26 2.39 -22.57 -27.19
C GLY A 26 3.41 -22.74 -28.33
N VAL A 27 4.08 -21.65 -28.69
CA VAL A 27 5.15 -21.71 -29.71
C VAL A 27 6.32 -22.57 -29.24
N LEU A 28 6.76 -22.44 -28.01
CA LEU A 28 7.84 -23.29 -27.46
C LEU A 28 7.44 -24.75 -27.40
N ALA A 29 6.19 -25.07 -27.07
CA ALA A 29 5.68 -26.44 -27.08
C ALA A 29 5.67 -27.03 -28.49
N ILE A 30 5.28 -26.27 -29.51
CA ILE A 30 5.31 -26.71 -30.92
C ILE A 30 6.76 -26.97 -31.36
N ILE A 31 7.69 -26.07 -31.03
CA ILE A 31 9.12 -26.25 -31.37
C ILE A 31 9.66 -27.52 -30.68
N TYR A 32 9.32 -27.73 -29.39
CA TYR A 32 9.74 -28.91 -28.65
C TYR A 32 9.25 -30.20 -29.30
N LEU A 33 7.96 -30.29 -29.65
CA LEU A 33 7.38 -31.46 -30.37
C LEU A 33 8.01 -31.69 -31.74
N PHE A 34 8.38 -30.61 -32.42
CA PHE A 34 9.06 -30.71 -33.71
C PHE A 34 10.48 -31.27 -33.58
N VAL A 35 11.24 -30.84 -32.55
CA VAL A 35 12.62 -31.31 -32.30
C VAL A 35 12.66 -32.79 -31.91
N ILE A 36 11.67 -33.27 -31.13
CA ILE A 36 11.59 -34.69 -30.72
C ILE A 36 11.07 -35.62 -31.84
N GLN A 37 10.60 -35.04 -32.95
CA GLN A 37 10.01 -35.78 -34.07
C GLN A 37 8.77 -36.66 -33.74
N GLU A 38 8.17 -36.44 -32.57
CA GLU A 38 6.95 -37.16 -32.11
C GLU A 38 5.65 -36.45 -32.55
N GLY A 39 5.73 -35.45 -33.41
CA GLY A 39 4.57 -34.69 -33.88
C GLY A 39 3.49 -35.48 -34.63
N GLN A 40 3.80 -36.71 -35.09
CA GLN A 40 2.81 -37.59 -35.74
C GLN A 40 1.95 -38.36 -34.73
N SER A 41 2.43 -38.60 -33.52
CA SER A 41 1.72 -39.31 -32.44
C SER A 41 0.81 -38.42 -31.63
N PHE A 42 1.01 -37.11 -31.67
CA PHE A 42 0.19 -36.15 -30.91
C PHE A 42 -0.96 -35.59 -31.75
N SER A 43 -2.17 -35.79 -31.28
CA SER A 43 -3.35 -35.17 -31.87
C SER A 43 -3.26 -33.64 -31.76
N ARG A 44 -3.40 -32.94 -32.89
CA ARG A 44 -3.45 -31.45 -32.92
C ARG A 44 -4.50 -30.88 -31.94
N LEU A 45 -5.59 -31.62 -31.75
CA LEU A 45 -6.67 -31.25 -30.86
C LEU A 45 -6.22 -31.24 -29.40
N ILE A 46 -5.40 -32.19 -28.95
CA ILE A 46 -4.84 -32.23 -27.59
C ILE A 46 -3.98 -31.02 -27.35
N LEU A 47 -3.16 -30.61 -28.29
CA LEU A 47 -2.26 -29.46 -28.19
C LEU A 47 -3.06 -28.16 -28.05
N PHE A 48 -4.08 -27.93 -28.87
CA PHE A 48 -4.95 -26.76 -28.76
C PHE A 48 -5.71 -26.73 -27.44
N THR A 49 -6.26 -27.87 -27.01
CA THR A 49 -7.00 -27.97 -25.75
C THR A 49 -6.10 -27.64 -24.55
N THR A 50 -4.84 -28.14 -24.56
CA THR A 50 -3.87 -27.86 -23.50
C THR A 50 -3.52 -26.39 -23.41
N VAL A 51 -3.31 -25.70 -24.54
CA VAL A 51 -3.03 -24.26 -24.57
C VAL A 51 -4.23 -23.45 -24.05
N ILE A 52 -5.44 -23.84 -24.42
CA ILE A 52 -6.66 -23.17 -23.94
C ILE A 52 -6.82 -23.35 -22.43
N ILE A 53 -6.68 -24.59 -21.92
CA ILE A 53 -6.73 -24.88 -20.48
C ILE A 53 -5.65 -24.11 -19.73
N TYR A 54 -4.44 -24.06 -20.24
CA TYR A 54 -3.34 -23.30 -19.64
C TYR A 54 -3.65 -21.80 -19.57
N LEU A 55 -4.25 -21.23 -20.61
CA LEU A 55 -4.64 -19.82 -20.63
C LEU A 55 -5.66 -19.52 -19.52
N PHE A 56 -6.72 -20.32 -19.42
CA PHE A 56 -7.75 -20.14 -18.39
C PHE A 56 -7.20 -20.32 -16.96
N LEU A 57 -6.39 -21.38 -16.75
CA LEU A 57 -5.75 -21.64 -15.46
C LEU A 57 -4.79 -20.51 -15.06
N SER A 58 -3.94 -20.08 -15.98
CA SER A 58 -2.96 -19.01 -15.73
C SER A 58 -3.64 -17.68 -15.41
N TYR A 59 -4.74 -17.34 -16.10
CA TYR A 59 -5.53 -16.16 -15.81
C TYR A 59 -6.24 -16.27 -14.46
N GLY A 60 -6.87 -17.41 -14.18
CA GLY A 60 -7.57 -17.66 -12.92
C GLY A 60 -6.66 -17.58 -11.69
N VAL A 61 -5.48 -18.20 -11.75
CA VAL A 61 -4.48 -18.14 -10.66
C VAL A 61 -4.02 -16.70 -10.43
N ARG A 62 -3.78 -15.92 -11.49
CA ARG A 62 -3.40 -14.52 -11.35
C ARG A 62 -4.49 -13.66 -10.71
N GLU A 63 -5.75 -13.87 -11.10
CA GLU A 63 -6.87 -13.12 -10.54
C GLU A 63 -7.12 -13.48 -9.06
N ILE A 64 -7.05 -14.77 -8.72
CA ILE A 64 -7.15 -15.24 -7.34
C ILE A 64 -6.01 -14.67 -6.48
N TRP A 65 -4.78 -14.69 -7.01
CA TRP A 65 -3.63 -14.17 -6.27
C TRP A 65 -3.69 -12.66 -6.08
N LYS A 66 -4.10 -11.92 -7.12
CA LYS A 66 -4.33 -10.48 -7.03
C LYS A 66 -5.38 -10.13 -5.99
N ASN A 67 -6.50 -10.85 -5.98
CA ASN A 67 -7.59 -10.66 -5.02
C ASN A 67 -7.16 -11.04 -3.58
N SER A 68 -6.37 -12.12 -3.44
CA SER A 68 -5.78 -12.51 -2.15
C SER A 68 -4.78 -11.48 -1.63
N LEU A 69 -3.96 -10.90 -2.53
CA LEU A 69 -3.04 -9.82 -2.17
C LEU A 69 -3.79 -8.55 -1.79
N HIS A 70 -4.84 -8.19 -2.53
CA HIS A 70 -5.71 -7.05 -2.18
C HIS A 70 -6.33 -7.23 -0.80
N ARG A 71 -6.90 -8.40 -0.51
CA ARG A 71 -7.46 -8.72 0.82
C ARG A 71 -6.39 -8.71 1.92
N LYS A 72 -5.17 -9.18 1.64
CA LYS A 72 -4.06 -9.11 2.61
C LYS A 72 -3.58 -7.68 2.83
N MET A 73 -3.62 -6.83 1.81
CA MET A 73 -3.28 -5.41 1.94
C MET A 73 -4.40 -4.62 2.64
N GLU A 74 -5.66 -5.03 2.50
CA GLU A 74 -6.79 -4.46 3.24
C GLU A 74 -6.82 -4.93 4.70
N ASN A 75 -6.50 -6.20 4.97
CA ASN A 75 -6.65 -6.81 6.31
C ASN A 75 -5.37 -6.87 7.14
N GLY A 76 -4.20 -6.59 6.59
CA GLY A 76 -2.93 -6.79 7.30
C GLY A 76 -1.81 -5.83 6.92
N GLY A 77 -2.08 -4.86 6.09
CA GLY A 77 -1.09 -3.92 5.57
C GLY A 77 -1.53 -2.47 5.61
N ASN A 78 -2.47 -2.11 6.47
CA ASN A 78 -2.72 -0.69 6.72
C ASN A 78 -1.47 -0.09 7.33
N LYS A 79 -0.82 0.81 6.59
CA LYS A 79 0.32 1.56 7.10
C LYS A 79 -0.09 2.25 8.38
N LYS A 80 0.73 2.09 9.42
CA LYS A 80 0.52 2.81 10.67
C LYS A 80 0.82 4.29 10.46
N LEU A 81 -0.20 5.10 10.62
CA LEU A 81 -0.12 6.56 10.48
C LEU A 81 -0.17 7.22 11.86
N LEU A 82 0.82 8.05 12.15
CA LEU A 82 0.84 8.93 13.29
C LEU A 82 0.50 10.34 12.83
N ILE A 83 -0.45 10.99 13.51
CA ILE A 83 -0.88 12.36 13.20
C ILE A 83 -0.19 13.30 14.17
N VAL A 84 0.50 14.31 13.69
CA VAL A 84 1.15 15.35 14.48
C VAL A 84 0.48 16.69 14.17
N THR A 85 -0.13 17.30 15.17
CA THR A 85 -0.90 18.54 15.00
C THR A 85 -0.99 19.35 16.31
N SER A 86 -1.61 20.52 16.25
CA SER A 86 -1.96 21.30 17.44
C SER A 86 -3.27 20.82 18.05
N LYS A 87 -3.49 21.08 19.34
CA LYS A 87 -4.73 20.73 20.02
C LYS A 87 -5.96 21.35 19.36
N ALA A 88 -5.86 22.60 18.95
CA ALA A 88 -6.97 23.34 18.35
C ALA A 88 -7.46 22.74 17.02
N GLU A 89 -6.57 22.08 16.26
CA GLU A 89 -6.91 21.49 14.95
C GLU A 89 -7.04 19.98 14.98
N ALA A 90 -6.69 19.34 16.10
CA ALA A 90 -6.62 17.90 16.22
C ALA A 90 -7.94 17.21 15.87
N GLU A 91 -9.06 17.69 16.38
CA GLU A 91 -10.38 17.13 16.08
C GLU A 91 -10.70 17.21 14.59
N LYS A 92 -10.44 18.35 13.96
CA LYS A 92 -10.73 18.59 12.55
C LYS A 92 -9.86 17.71 11.65
N VAL A 93 -8.57 17.61 11.99
CA VAL A 93 -7.61 16.80 11.21
C VAL A 93 -7.94 15.31 11.32
N VAL A 94 -8.20 14.82 12.53
CA VAL A 94 -8.53 13.41 12.77
C VAL A 94 -9.85 13.04 12.11
N SER A 95 -10.91 13.84 12.27
CA SER A 95 -12.21 13.61 11.63
C SER A 95 -12.08 13.57 10.09
N ASN A 96 -11.41 14.56 9.50
CA ASN A 96 -11.20 14.61 8.06
C ASN A 96 -10.40 13.39 7.55
N MET A 97 -9.38 12.98 8.31
CA MET A 97 -8.60 11.79 7.95
C MET A 97 -9.41 10.51 8.10
N GLN A 98 -10.29 10.39 9.09
CA GLN A 98 -11.17 9.23 9.24
C GLN A 98 -12.19 9.14 8.09
N GLU A 99 -12.80 10.26 7.71
CA GLU A 99 -13.76 10.32 6.61
C GLU A 99 -13.13 9.98 5.25
N ASN A 100 -11.88 10.38 5.03
CA ASN A 100 -11.18 10.21 3.75
C ASN A 100 -10.13 9.08 3.76
N ASN A 101 -10.09 8.26 4.79
CA ASN A 101 -9.04 7.24 4.95
C ASN A 101 -9.11 6.11 3.92
N TYR A 102 -10.28 5.81 3.39
CA TYR A 102 -10.49 4.70 2.45
C TYR A 102 -9.84 3.38 2.90
N ALA A 103 -9.83 3.10 4.19
CA ALA A 103 -9.18 1.93 4.81
C ALA A 103 -7.68 1.76 4.47
N ARG A 104 -7.00 2.86 4.14
CA ARG A 104 -5.60 2.85 3.70
C ARG A 104 -4.60 2.90 4.86
N TYR A 105 -4.98 3.58 5.94
CA TYR A 105 -4.14 3.79 7.11
C TYR A 105 -4.80 3.23 8.38
N SER A 106 -3.99 2.66 9.26
CA SER A 106 -4.34 2.39 10.64
C SER A 106 -3.80 3.54 11.49
N PHE A 107 -4.67 4.25 12.18
CA PHE A 107 -4.24 5.34 13.05
C PHE A 107 -3.56 4.76 14.29
N ALA A 108 -2.27 5.05 14.45
CA ALA A 108 -1.50 4.61 15.60
C ALA A 108 -1.70 5.55 16.80
N GLY A 109 -2.02 6.81 16.55
CA GLY A 109 -2.29 7.82 17.57
C GLY A 109 -2.12 9.23 17.05
N VAL A 110 -2.30 10.18 17.96
CA VAL A 110 -2.10 11.61 17.74
C VAL A 110 -0.98 12.11 18.64
N VAL A 111 -0.16 13.01 18.12
CA VAL A 111 0.84 13.79 18.86
C VAL A 111 0.41 15.24 18.84
N VAL A 112 0.22 15.81 20.02
CA VAL A 112 -0.11 17.23 20.18
C VAL A 112 1.18 18.00 20.48
N ILE A 113 1.46 19.06 19.69
CA ILE A 113 2.75 19.79 19.75
C ILE A 113 2.76 20.97 20.71
N ASP A 114 1.60 21.48 21.06
CA ASP A 114 1.40 22.70 21.85
C ASP A 114 1.02 22.45 23.31
N GLU A 115 0.46 21.29 23.64
CA GLU A 115 0.05 20.92 25.00
C GLU A 115 0.36 19.45 25.30
N ASP A 116 0.59 19.14 26.58
CA ASP A 116 0.72 17.76 27.05
C ASP A 116 -0.67 17.18 27.35
N CYS A 117 -1.21 16.47 26.38
CA CYS A 117 -2.54 15.84 26.45
C CYS A 117 -2.44 14.30 26.38
N ILE A 118 -1.38 13.71 26.94
CA ILE A 118 -1.23 12.25 26.96
C ILE A 118 -2.43 11.60 27.64
N ASP A 119 -2.84 10.43 27.17
CA ASP A 119 -3.99 9.65 27.65
C ASP A 119 -5.37 10.26 27.35
N GLN A 120 -5.45 11.34 26.60
CA GLN A 120 -6.73 11.84 26.08
C GLN A 120 -7.03 11.18 24.71
N GLU A 121 -8.31 11.08 24.39
CA GLU A 121 -8.77 10.61 23.08
C GLU A 121 -9.35 11.78 22.28
N ILE A 122 -8.97 11.84 21.00
CA ILE A 122 -9.47 12.82 20.04
C ILE A 122 -10.19 12.06 18.93
N CYS A 123 -11.49 12.21 18.86
CA CYS A 123 -12.35 11.46 17.90
C CYS A 123 -12.11 9.94 17.94
N GLY A 124 -11.87 9.35 19.13
CA GLY A 124 -11.61 7.93 19.31
C GLY A 124 -10.18 7.48 18.96
N VAL A 125 -9.27 8.42 18.71
CA VAL A 125 -7.84 8.15 18.51
C VAL A 125 -7.06 8.64 19.74
N PRO A 126 -6.24 7.80 20.40
CA PRO A 126 -5.52 8.19 21.59
C PRO A 126 -4.39 9.17 21.28
N VAL A 127 -4.15 10.11 22.20
CA VAL A 127 -2.95 10.93 22.23
C VAL A 127 -1.82 10.13 22.87
N VAL A 128 -0.84 9.73 22.07
CA VAL A 128 0.15 8.70 22.44
C VAL A 128 1.51 9.25 22.85
N ALA A 129 1.82 10.48 22.45
CA ALA A 129 3.11 11.08 22.73
C ALA A 129 3.03 12.61 22.71
N THR A 130 4.02 13.24 23.35
CA THR A 130 4.30 14.67 23.25
C THR A 130 5.29 14.95 22.14
N LYS A 131 5.51 16.23 21.83
CA LYS A 131 6.53 16.66 20.87
C LYS A 131 7.92 16.06 21.16
N SER A 132 8.30 15.96 22.44
CA SER A 132 9.62 15.45 22.85
C SER A 132 9.75 13.93 22.79
N SER A 133 8.65 13.18 22.95
CA SER A 133 8.65 11.72 22.95
C SER A 133 8.21 11.10 21.63
N ALA A 134 7.79 11.91 20.66
CA ALA A 134 7.25 11.44 19.39
C ALA A 134 8.24 10.58 18.57
N SER A 135 9.51 10.97 18.49
CA SER A 135 10.53 10.21 17.76
C SER A 135 10.77 8.83 18.39
N MET A 136 10.78 8.76 19.73
CA MET A 136 10.94 7.49 20.44
C MET A 136 9.69 6.58 20.22
N TYR A 137 8.50 7.14 20.30
CA TYR A 137 7.26 6.40 20.04
C TYR A 137 7.22 5.82 18.62
N VAL A 138 7.63 6.60 17.63
CA VAL A 138 7.71 6.18 16.22
C VAL A 138 8.60 4.95 16.06
N CYS A 139 9.76 4.92 16.74
CA CYS A 139 10.67 3.77 16.71
C CYS A 139 10.10 2.55 17.44
N GLN A 140 9.43 2.74 18.59
CA GLN A 140 8.90 1.65 19.41
C GLN A 140 7.71 0.96 18.74
N GLU A 141 6.80 1.73 18.16
CA GLU A 141 5.54 1.22 17.57
C GLU A 141 5.63 0.89 16.09
N TRP A 142 6.82 1.01 15.48
CA TRP A 142 7.03 0.73 14.06
C TRP A 142 6.04 1.50 13.19
N ILE A 143 6.06 2.83 13.30
CA ILE A 143 5.22 3.72 12.51
C ILE A 143 5.78 3.80 11.09
N ASP A 144 4.91 3.67 10.08
CA ASP A 144 5.32 3.71 8.67
C ASP A 144 5.32 5.14 8.11
N GLU A 145 4.32 5.92 8.48
CA GLU A 145 4.14 7.29 7.95
C GLU A 145 3.69 8.24 9.07
N VAL A 146 4.17 9.47 9.01
CA VAL A 146 3.78 10.56 9.90
C VAL A 146 3.13 11.66 9.07
N LEU A 147 1.91 12.05 9.41
CA LEU A 147 1.25 13.21 8.84
C LEU A 147 1.37 14.38 9.81
N MET A 148 2.08 15.42 9.41
CA MET A 148 2.26 16.63 10.19
C MET A 148 1.40 17.77 9.62
N VAL A 149 0.48 18.26 10.43
CA VAL A 149 -0.38 19.39 10.11
C VAL A 149 -0.13 20.48 11.14
N VAL A 150 0.65 21.50 10.76
CA VAL A 150 1.01 22.61 11.64
C VAL A 150 0.28 23.86 11.16
N PRO A 151 -0.53 24.50 12.03
CA PRO A 151 -1.19 25.74 11.69
C PRO A 151 -0.18 26.89 11.51
N GLU A 152 -0.51 27.87 10.66
CA GLU A 152 0.39 28.97 10.26
C GLU A 152 0.85 29.83 11.45
N HIS A 153 0.07 29.89 12.54
CA HIS A 153 0.39 30.69 13.71
C HIS A 153 1.39 30.05 14.67
N LEU A 154 1.71 28.75 14.46
CA LEU A 154 2.70 28.04 15.29
C LEU A 154 4.04 27.92 14.56
N PRO A 155 5.16 28.04 15.31
CA PRO A 155 6.47 27.84 14.73
C PRO A 155 6.63 26.40 14.27
N TYR A 156 7.15 26.24 13.07
CA TYR A 156 7.36 24.93 12.46
C TYR A 156 8.38 24.11 13.27
N PRO A 157 8.05 22.90 13.73
CA PRO A 157 8.90 22.10 14.61
C PRO A 157 10.02 21.41 13.81
N LYS A 158 11.02 22.21 13.35
CA LYS A 158 12.13 21.70 12.51
C LYS A 158 12.88 20.55 13.18
N ASP A 159 13.15 20.68 14.47
CA ASP A 159 13.89 19.69 15.26
C ASP A 159 13.17 18.32 15.27
N LEU A 160 11.83 18.33 15.37
CA LEU A 160 11.02 17.11 15.33
C LEU A 160 11.04 16.47 13.94
N ILE A 161 11.00 17.28 12.90
CA ILE A 161 11.04 16.77 11.50
C ILE A 161 12.37 16.12 11.21
N GLU A 162 13.46 16.74 11.64
CA GLU A 162 14.80 16.21 11.48
C GLU A 162 14.95 14.87 12.21
N GLN A 163 14.55 14.80 13.48
CA GLN A 163 14.54 13.55 14.24
C GLN A 163 13.70 12.45 13.58
N LEU A 164 12.48 12.76 13.13
CA LEU A 164 11.61 11.80 12.45
C LEU A 164 12.19 11.33 11.12
N THR A 165 12.83 12.22 10.37
CA THR A 165 13.48 11.87 9.11
C THR A 165 14.69 10.98 9.32
N GLU A 166 15.48 11.20 10.38
CA GLU A 166 16.61 10.35 10.77
C GLU A 166 16.16 8.93 11.15
N THR A 167 14.95 8.74 11.68
CA THR A 167 14.39 7.41 11.95
C THR A 167 14.00 6.63 10.69
N GLY A 168 14.03 7.27 9.52
CA GLY A 168 13.68 6.66 8.22
C GLY A 168 12.19 6.60 7.94
N VAL A 169 11.36 7.26 8.74
CA VAL A 169 9.90 7.35 8.56
C VAL A 169 9.56 8.37 7.47
N THR A 170 8.54 8.07 6.67
CA THR A 170 8.04 9.03 5.67
C THR A 170 7.20 10.10 6.35
N VAL A 171 7.70 11.34 6.35
CA VAL A 171 6.99 12.50 6.90
C VAL A 171 6.25 13.23 5.79
N HIS A 172 4.93 13.29 5.91
CA HIS A 172 4.05 14.07 5.04
C HIS A 172 3.76 15.41 5.72
N LEU A 173 4.18 16.46 5.08
CA LEU A 173 3.95 17.83 5.57
C LEU A 173 2.72 18.38 4.83
N ASN A 174 1.64 18.58 5.54
CA ASN A 174 0.50 19.31 5.02
C ASN A 174 0.59 20.77 5.48
N LEU A 175 1.01 21.62 4.59
CA LEU A 175 0.91 23.08 4.74
C LEU A 175 -0.55 23.44 4.42
N ALA A 176 -1.45 23.12 5.32
CA ALA A 176 -2.87 23.34 5.12
C ALA A 176 -3.14 24.84 5.06
N LYS A 177 -3.25 25.34 3.84
CA LYS A 177 -4.08 26.48 3.56
C LYS A 177 -5.52 25.99 3.76
N ILE A 178 -6.05 26.10 4.96
CA ILE A 178 -7.45 25.85 5.21
C ILE A 178 -8.19 27.08 4.67
N ILE A 179 -8.74 26.91 3.46
CA ILE A 179 -9.71 27.86 2.88
C ILE A 179 -11.06 27.54 3.50
#